data_9dbbc763742ca651231b559a923253f1
#
_entry.id   9dbbc763742ca651231b559a923253f1
#
_cell.length_a   1.000
_cell.length_b   1.000
_cell.length_c   1.000
_cell.angle_alpha   90.00
_cell.angle_beta   90.00
_cell.angle_gamma   90.00
#
_symmetry.space_group_name_H-M   'P 1'
#
loop_
_entity.id
_entity.type
_entity.pdbx_description
1 polymer ?
#
loop_
_entity_poly.entity_id
_entity_poly.type
_entity_poly.pdbx_seq_one_letter_code
_entity_poly.pdbx_strand_id
1 'polypeptide(L)'
;LQELCGNVCQQHGRFKRELLKAIDAGIQLVILVEHGSDIQSLEDVWFWENPRKHEVRWRMVNGKREKYVVSAKAVDGNQLYKSLCTIRDRYNVRFEFCEKKDTGKEIMRILSGGGGDPR
;
A
#
# COMPACT_ATOMS: atom_id res chain seq x y z
N LEU A 1 -4.01 -1.93 -2.08
CA LEU A 1 -2.78 -1.16 -2.36
C LEU A 1 -3.02 0.34 -2.42
N GLN A 2 -4.17 0.76 -2.93
CA GLN A 2 -4.53 2.17 -3.00
C GLN A 2 -4.61 2.80 -1.60
N GLU A 3 -5.17 2.09 -0.63
CA GLU A 3 -5.25 2.54 0.75
C GLU A 3 -3.86 2.69 1.36
N LEU A 4 -2.98 1.72 1.13
CA LEU A 4 -1.59 1.79 1.58
C LEU A 4 -0.88 2.98 0.95
N CYS A 5 -1.11 3.24 -0.33
CA CYS A 5 -0.54 4.40 -1.01
C CYS A 5 -0.96 5.70 -0.32
N GLY A 6 -2.24 5.84 0.04
CA GLY A 6 -2.73 7.00 0.78
C GLY A 6 -2.05 7.17 2.12
N ASN A 7 -1.88 6.08 2.87
CA ASN A 7 -1.22 6.12 4.17
C ASN A 7 0.25 6.52 4.07
N VAL A 8 0.96 6.00 3.09
CA VAL A 8 2.39 6.26 2.92
C VAL A 8 2.66 7.66 2.37
N CYS A 9 1.88 8.09 1.39
CA CYS A 9 2.17 9.31 0.63
C CYS A 9 1.43 10.53 1.12
N GLN A 10 0.21 10.38 1.65
CA GLN A 10 -0.63 11.50 2.08
C GLN A 10 -0.68 11.67 3.59
N GLN A 11 -0.60 10.58 4.35
CA GLN A 11 -0.64 10.62 5.81
C GLN A 11 0.68 10.12 6.40
N HIS A 12 1.78 10.50 5.77
CA HIS A 12 3.12 10.02 6.12
C HIS A 12 3.49 10.23 7.58
N GLY A 13 3.16 11.39 8.16
CA GLY A 13 3.49 11.69 9.55
C GLY A 13 2.84 10.72 10.54
N ARG A 14 1.57 10.40 10.32
CA ARG A 14 0.84 9.44 11.14
C ARG A 14 1.40 8.03 11.00
N PHE A 15 1.65 7.62 9.76
CA PHE A 15 2.20 6.31 9.44
C PHE A 15 3.57 6.14 10.07
N LYS A 16 4.43 7.14 9.97
CA LYS A 16 5.76 7.15 10.59
C LYS A 16 5.69 6.98 12.10
N ARG A 17 4.77 7.66 12.78
CA ARG A 17 4.60 7.53 14.22
C ARG A 17 4.23 6.10 14.63
N GLU A 18 3.36 5.44 13.86
CA GLU A 18 3.00 4.05 14.11
C GLU A 18 4.20 3.12 13.97
N LEU A 19 5.03 3.35 12.93
CA LEU A 19 6.25 2.57 12.72
C LEU A 19 7.24 2.74 13.86
N LEU A 20 7.45 3.97 14.33
CA LEU A 20 8.36 4.26 15.44
C LEU A 20 7.89 3.62 16.74
N LYS A 21 6.58 3.61 17.00
CA LYS A 21 6.04 2.92 18.16
C LYS A 21 6.34 1.43 18.13
N ALA A 22 6.22 0.80 16.97
CA ALA A 22 6.52 -0.62 16.83
C ALA A 22 8.00 -0.90 17.09
N ILE A 23 8.89 -0.06 16.59
CA ILE A 23 10.33 -0.18 16.82
C ILE A 23 10.66 -0.04 18.29
N ASP A 24 10.10 0.97 18.97
CA ASP A 24 10.32 1.21 20.39
C ASP A 24 9.84 0.05 21.25
N ALA A 25 8.80 -0.63 20.82
CA ALA A 25 8.27 -1.81 21.49
C ALA A 25 9.01 -3.10 21.18
N GLY A 26 10.00 -3.04 20.28
CA GLY A 26 10.75 -4.23 19.84
C GLY A 26 9.92 -5.17 18.97
N ILE A 27 8.91 -4.66 18.28
CA ILE A 27 7.98 -5.45 17.48
C ILE A 27 8.31 -5.25 15.99
N GLN A 28 8.42 -6.37 15.25
CA GLN A 28 8.49 -6.29 13.80
C GLN A 28 7.06 -6.14 13.26
N LEU A 29 6.81 -5.05 12.54
CA LEU A 29 5.52 -4.81 11.93
C LEU A 29 5.41 -5.56 10.61
N VAL A 30 4.31 -6.28 10.44
CA VAL A 30 3.96 -6.93 9.18
C VAL A 30 2.74 -6.23 8.60
N ILE A 31 2.89 -5.70 7.39
CA ILE A 31 1.78 -5.05 6.70
C ILE A 31 1.24 -6.01 5.65
N LEU A 32 -0.01 -6.43 5.82
CA LEU A 32 -0.68 -7.30 4.88
C LEU A 32 -1.44 -6.46 3.87
N VAL A 33 -1.06 -6.59 2.61
CA VAL A 33 -1.66 -5.84 1.52
C VAL A 33 -2.63 -6.74 0.75
N GLU A 34 -3.91 -6.38 0.79
CA GLU A 34 -4.94 -7.08 0.02
C GLU A 34 -5.03 -6.45 -1.37
N HIS A 35 -4.83 -7.25 -2.40
CA HIS A 35 -4.92 -6.79 -3.78
C HIS A 35 -5.24 -7.98 -4.69
N GLY A 36 -5.45 -7.72 -5.97
CA GLY A 36 -5.69 -8.77 -6.94
C GLY A 36 -4.42 -9.58 -7.23
N SER A 37 -4.57 -10.64 -8.01
CA SER A 37 -3.48 -11.57 -8.31
C SER A 37 -2.32 -10.96 -9.11
N ASP A 38 -2.49 -9.77 -9.65
CA ASP A 38 -1.45 -9.04 -10.38
C ASP A 38 -0.36 -8.47 -9.47
N ILE A 39 -0.65 -8.30 -8.18
CA ILE A 39 0.31 -7.81 -7.18
C ILE A 39 0.48 -8.86 -6.10
N GLN A 40 1.53 -9.65 -6.20
CA GLN A 40 1.81 -10.74 -5.27
C GLN A 40 3.08 -10.53 -4.45
N SER A 41 3.87 -9.53 -4.79
CA SER A 41 5.13 -9.22 -4.11
C SER A 41 5.40 -7.72 -4.17
N LEU A 42 6.38 -7.28 -3.38
CA LEU A 42 6.77 -5.88 -3.37
C LEU A 42 7.26 -5.42 -4.76
N GLU A 43 7.96 -6.28 -5.49
CA GLU A 43 8.46 -5.97 -6.83
C GLU A 43 7.32 -5.69 -7.81
N ASP A 44 6.18 -6.34 -7.66
CA ASP A 44 5.03 -6.13 -8.54
C ASP A 44 4.43 -4.73 -8.38
N VAL A 45 4.65 -4.08 -7.25
CA VAL A 45 4.14 -2.72 -7.00
C VAL A 45 4.70 -1.72 -8.01
N TRP A 46 5.91 -1.97 -8.53
CA TRP A 46 6.52 -1.13 -9.55
C TRP A 46 5.60 -0.93 -10.77
N PHE A 47 4.87 -1.97 -11.14
CA PHE A 47 4.00 -1.97 -12.31
C PHE A 47 2.55 -1.60 -11.98
N TRP A 48 2.26 -1.32 -10.71
CA TRP A 48 0.90 -0.98 -10.30
C TRP A 48 0.46 0.35 -10.89
N GLU A 49 -0.75 0.36 -11.42
CA GLU A 49 -1.36 1.55 -11.97
C GLU A 49 -2.38 2.10 -10.99
N ASN A 50 -2.12 3.30 -10.47
CA ASN A 50 -2.99 3.90 -9.46
C ASN A 50 -4.31 4.31 -10.11
N PRO A 51 -5.46 3.74 -9.69
CA PRO A 51 -6.75 4.07 -10.29
C PRO A 51 -7.12 5.55 -10.21
N ARG A 52 -6.59 6.26 -9.22
CA ARG A 52 -6.87 7.68 -9.05
C ARG A 52 -6.36 8.54 -10.21
N LYS A 53 -5.38 8.07 -10.96
CA LYS A 53 -4.87 8.78 -12.13
C LYS A 53 -5.90 8.80 -13.27
N HIS A 54 -6.82 7.86 -13.26
CA HIS A 54 -7.83 7.70 -14.30
C HIS A 54 -9.24 8.00 -13.80
N GLU A 55 -9.37 8.44 -12.55
CA GLU A 55 -10.67 8.81 -12.00
C GLU A 55 -11.17 10.08 -12.65
N VAL A 56 -12.35 10.01 -13.26
CA VAL A 56 -12.95 11.10 -14.00
C VAL A 56 -14.27 11.47 -13.37
N ARG A 57 -14.55 12.76 -13.31
CA ARG A 57 -15.82 13.29 -12.84
C ARG A 57 -16.32 14.35 -13.80
N TRP A 58 -17.59 14.68 -13.69
CA TRP A 58 -18.23 15.72 -14.47
C TRP A 58 -18.44 16.96 -13.64
N ARG A 59 -18.28 18.13 -14.24
CA ARG A 59 -18.58 19.40 -13.63
C ARG A 59 -19.27 20.33 -14.63
N MET A 60 -19.95 21.34 -14.10
CA MET A 60 -20.58 22.35 -14.95
C MET A 60 -19.65 23.56 -15.08
N VAL A 61 -19.36 23.92 -16.33
CA VAL A 61 -18.55 25.08 -16.65
C VAL A 61 -19.27 25.89 -17.74
N ASN A 62 -19.62 27.11 -17.43
CA ASN A 62 -20.34 28.00 -18.35
C ASN A 62 -21.62 27.35 -18.94
N GLY A 63 -22.36 26.63 -18.10
CA GLY A 63 -23.59 25.96 -18.51
C GLY A 63 -23.41 24.66 -19.29
N LYS A 64 -22.18 24.20 -19.48
CA LYS A 64 -21.87 22.96 -20.19
C LYS A 64 -21.27 21.94 -19.24
N ARG A 65 -21.59 20.66 -19.48
CA ARG A 65 -20.95 19.56 -18.72
C ARG A 65 -19.56 19.31 -19.28
N GLU A 66 -18.58 19.28 -18.38
CA GLU A 66 -17.20 19.06 -18.73
C GLU A 66 -16.63 17.90 -17.93
N LYS A 67 -15.90 17.01 -18.60
CA LYS A 67 -15.23 15.87 -17.99
C LYS A 67 -13.84 16.31 -17.56
N TYR A 68 -13.42 15.91 -16.36
CA TYR A 68 -12.08 16.22 -15.87
C TYR A 68 -11.48 15.08 -15.07
N VAL A 69 -10.16 14.98 -15.04
CA VAL A 69 -9.42 13.99 -14.27
C VAL A 69 -9.18 14.54 -12.88
N VAL A 70 -9.64 13.80 -11.86
CA VAL A 70 -9.62 14.27 -10.45
C VAL A 70 -8.19 14.35 -9.91
N SER A 71 -7.33 13.37 -10.21
CA SER A 71 -5.98 13.27 -9.65
C SER A 71 -4.97 12.83 -10.70
N ALA A 72 -4.76 13.68 -11.72
CA ALA A 72 -3.80 13.38 -12.78
C ALA A 72 -2.37 13.17 -12.27
N LYS A 73 -2.03 13.78 -11.12
CA LYS A 73 -0.70 13.68 -10.49
C LYS A 73 -0.65 12.68 -9.33
N ALA A 74 -1.60 11.75 -9.26
CA ALA A 74 -1.57 10.71 -8.24
C ALA A 74 -0.28 9.88 -8.34
N VAL A 75 0.15 9.33 -7.21
CA VAL A 75 1.41 8.59 -7.10
C VAL A 75 1.42 7.36 -8.03
N ASP A 76 2.49 7.20 -8.77
CA ASP A 76 2.70 6.03 -9.62
C ASP A 76 3.19 4.81 -8.83
N GLY A 77 3.02 3.62 -9.41
CA GLY A 77 3.51 2.39 -8.80
C GLY A 77 5.00 2.41 -8.53
N ASN A 78 5.82 2.94 -9.43
CA ASN A 78 7.26 3.03 -9.23
C ASN A 78 7.63 3.96 -8.07
N GLN A 79 6.90 5.05 -7.88
CA GLN A 79 7.10 5.95 -6.75
C GLN A 79 6.71 5.27 -5.44
N LEU A 80 5.58 4.57 -5.44
CA LEU A 80 5.13 3.80 -4.27
C LEU A 80 6.12 2.70 -3.93
N TYR A 81 6.61 1.97 -4.92
CA TYR A 81 7.61 0.93 -4.73
C TYR A 81 8.85 1.47 -4.01
N LYS A 82 9.38 2.59 -4.46
CA LYS A 82 10.56 3.22 -3.83
C LYS A 82 10.29 3.60 -2.37
N SER A 83 9.11 4.15 -2.10
CA SER A 83 8.71 4.52 -0.75
C SER A 83 8.59 3.30 0.16
N LEU A 84 7.99 2.21 -0.34
CA LEU A 84 7.85 0.98 0.44
C LEU A 84 9.20 0.32 0.70
N CYS A 85 10.12 0.34 -0.26
CA CYS A 85 11.47 -0.17 -0.05
C CYS A 85 12.21 0.61 1.03
N THR A 86 12.09 1.94 1.04
CA THR A 86 12.68 2.79 2.07
C THR A 86 12.12 2.45 3.45
N ILE A 87 10.81 2.27 3.54
CA ILE A 87 10.14 1.90 4.80
C ILE A 87 10.62 0.53 5.27
N ARG A 88 10.68 -0.45 4.39
CA ARG A 88 11.17 -1.79 4.71
C ARG A 88 12.57 -1.74 5.31
N ASP A 89 13.46 -1.01 4.66
CA ASP A 89 14.88 -1.00 5.04
C ASP A 89 15.15 -0.14 6.28
N ARG A 90 14.40 0.96 6.42
CA ARG A 90 14.60 1.89 7.54
C ARG A 90 13.92 1.43 8.82
N TYR A 91 12.73 0.84 8.73
CA TYR A 91 11.91 0.50 9.89
C TYR A 91 11.76 -1.00 10.11
N ASN A 92 12.45 -1.83 9.33
CA ASN A 92 12.36 -3.28 9.42
C ASN A 92 10.91 -3.78 9.32
N VAL A 93 10.18 -3.23 8.36
CA VAL A 93 8.78 -3.62 8.09
C VAL A 93 8.76 -4.72 7.05
N ARG A 94 7.91 -5.71 7.27
CA ARG A 94 7.69 -6.80 6.32
C ARG A 94 6.36 -6.56 5.60
N PHE A 95 6.39 -6.65 4.27
CA PHE A 95 5.19 -6.55 3.44
C PHE A 95 4.81 -7.93 2.92
N GLU A 96 3.55 -8.33 3.17
CA GLU A 96 2.97 -9.56 2.66
C GLU A 96 1.77 -9.22 1.78
N PHE A 97 1.61 -9.94 0.69
CA PHE A 97 0.57 -9.66 -0.30
C PHE A 97 -0.34 -10.86 -0.47
N CYS A 98 -1.65 -10.63 -0.56
CA CYS A 98 -2.62 -11.68 -0.81
C CYS A 98 -3.87 -11.11 -1.47
N GLU A 99 -4.69 -11.99 -2.04
CA GLU A 99 -6.01 -11.61 -2.48
C GLU A 99 -6.94 -11.54 -1.26
N LYS A 100 -7.98 -10.72 -1.34
CA LYS A 100 -8.92 -10.53 -0.25
C LYS A 100 -9.52 -11.85 0.26
N LYS A 101 -9.78 -12.80 -0.63
CA LYS A 101 -10.32 -14.10 -0.27
C LYS A 101 -9.39 -14.94 0.60
N ASP A 102 -8.09 -14.66 0.56
CA ASP A 102 -7.06 -15.41 1.26
C ASP A 102 -6.56 -14.73 2.53
N THR A 103 -7.11 -13.55 2.88
CA THR A 103 -6.65 -12.76 4.01
C THR A 103 -6.63 -13.55 5.32
N GLY A 104 -7.70 -14.28 5.61
CA GLY A 104 -7.78 -15.09 6.83
C GLY A 104 -6.67 -16.12 6.93
N LYS A 105 -6.39 -16.82 5.83
CA LYS A 105 -5.31 -17.83 5.77
C LYS A 105 -3.95 -17.20 5.99
N GLU A 106 -3.70 -16.04 5.38
CA GLU A 106 -2.42 -15.33 5.52
C GLU A 106 -2.21 -14.81 6.94
N ILE A 107 -3.24 -14.30 7.58
CA ILE A 107 -3.16 -13.85 8.97
C ILE A 107 -2.80 -15.03 9.87
N MET A 108 -3.47 -16.18 9.72
CA MET A 108 -3.18 -17.36 10.51
C MET A 108 -1.76 -17.86 10.27
N ARG A 109 -1.30 -17.86 9.03
CA ARG A 109 0.07 -18.24 8.68
C ARG A 109 1.10 -17.35 9.37
N ILE A 110 0.89 -16.04 9.34
CA ILE A 110 1.80 -15.08 9.96
C ILE A 110 1.81 -15.24 11.47
N LEU A 111 0.65 -15.37 12.08
CA LEU A 111 0.54 -15.49 13.55
C LEU A 111 1.09 -16.80 14.07
N SER A 112 1.07 -17.87 13.27
CA SER A 112 1.64 -19.15 13.67
C SER A 112 3.13 -19.28 13.40
N GLY A 113 3.79 -18.14 13.10
CA GLY A 113 5.22 -18.13 12.82
C GLY A 113 5.58 -18.60 11.44
N GLY A 114 4.60 -18.72 10.54
CA GLY A 114 4.85 -19.06 9.15
C GLY A 114 5.78 -18.05 8.51
N GLY A 115 6.21 -18.32 7.30
CA GLY A 115 7.11 -17.41 6.62
C GLY A 115 8.55 -17.51 7.07
N GLY A 116 8.94 -18.57 7.69
CA GLY A 116 10.32 -18.80 7.99
C GLY A 116 10.64 -19.12 9.42
N ASP A 117 9.65 -19.30 10.23
CA ASP A 117 9.89 -19.73 11.59
C ASP A 117 9.91 -21.26 11.64
N PRO A 118 11.06 -21.86 11.77
CA PRO A 118 11.19 -23.31 11.72
C PRO A 118 10.69 -23.99 12.99
N ARG A 119 10.77 -23.30 14.06
CA ARG A 119 10.47 -23.87 15.36
C ARG A 119 11.17 -25.15 15.65
#